data_4bb1def3bfad896177f75f37d0848143
#
_entry.id   4bb1def3bfad896177f75f37d0848143
#
_cell.length_a   1.000
_cell.length_b   1.000
_cell.length_c   1.000
_cell.angle_alpha   90.00
_cell.angle_beta   90.00
_cell.angle_gamma   90.00
#
_symmetry.space_group_name_H-M   'P 1'
#
loop_
_entity.id
_entity.type
_entity.pdbx_description
1 polymer ?
#
loop_
_entity_poly.entity_id
_entity_poly.type
_entity_poly.pdbx_seq_one_letter_code
_entity_poly.pdbx_strand_id
1 'polypeptide(L)'
;MKARLVIAVAAGLLIPSLAHAAEIKLLASTAIKDAYLELIPPFEKATGHKVTVAWSSTPDIQKRIAGGEAADLVILGNSGTEELIKQGKLVAGSRAAFAKSGIGVAVRAGAPKPDISSADAVKKSLLAAKSVAYSAGASGIYLVSMFQKLGISDEGLNRTKFIHH
;
A
#
# COMPACT_ATOMS: atom_id res chain seq x y z
N MET A 1 -6.28 -2.79 -80.43
CA MET A 1 -6.01 -3.41 -79.11
C MET A 1 -5.98 -2.32 -78.07
N LYS A 2 -7.01 -2.21 -77.19
CA LYS A 2 -7.12 -1.17 -76.14
C LYS A 2 -6.83 -1.83 -74.79
N ALA A 3 -5.67 -1.53 -74.22
CA ALA A 3 -5.30 -2.00 -72.87
C ALA A 3 -6.08 -1.20 -71.82
N ARG A 4 -6.89 -1.85 -71.00
CA ARG A 4 -7.60 -1.25 -69.86
C ARG A 4 -6.71 -1.43 -68.60
N LEU A 5 -6.21 -0.29 -68.12
CA LEU A 5 -5.48 -0.23 -66.84
C LEU A 5 -6.51 -0.27 -65.70
N VAL A 6 -6.50 -1.34 -64.91
CA VAL A 6 -7.30 -1.48 -63.68
C VAL A 6 -6.45 -1.00 -62.52
N ILE A 7 -6.75 0.16 -61.97
CA ILE A 7 -6.15 0.67 -60.75
C ILE A 7 -6.96 0.11 -59.57
N ALA A 8 -6.41 -0.86 -58.85
CA ALA A 8 -6.97 -1.33 -57.59
C ALA A 8 -6.55 -0.38 -56.46
N VAL A 9 -7.48 0.43 -55.98
CA VAL A 9 -7.30 1.26 -54.79
C VAL A 9 -7.47 0.36 -53.54
N ALA A 10 -6.39 -0.02 -52.93
CA ALA A 10 -6.40 -0.66 -51.63
C ALA A 10 -6.69 0.39 -50.55
N ALA A 11 -7.96 0.58 -50.20
CA ALA A 11 -8.37 1.34 -49.04
C ALA A 11 -7.98 0.55 -47.74
N GLY A 12 -6.82 0.88 -47.20
CA GLY A 12 -6.42 0.39 -45.88
C GLY A 12 -7.39 0.88 -44.80
N LEU A 13 -8.23 0.00 -44.29
CA LEU A 13 -9.06 0.25 -43.12
C LEU A 13 -8.13 0.45 -41.90
N LEU A 14 -7.82 1.72 -41.60
CA LEU A 14 -7.32 2.15 -40.29
C LEU A 14 -8.47 1.92 -39.31
N ILE A 15 -8.52 0.72 -38.70
CA ILE A 15 -9.40 0.47 -37.56
C ILE A 15 -8.76 1.21 -36.38
N PRO A 16 -9.35 2.33 -35.89
CA PRO A 16 -8.87 2.91 -34.66
C PRO A 16 -9.05 1.86 -33.57
N SER A 17 -7.97 1.42 -32.97
CA SER A 17 -8.03 0.64 -31.73
C SER A 17 -8.75 1.50 -30.71
N LEU A 18 -10.05 1.29 -30.52
CA LEU A 18 -10.80 1.85 -29.42
C LEU A 18 -10.15 1.28 -28.14
N ALA A 19 -9.22 2.02 -27.57
CA ALA A 19 -8.73 1.75 -26.23
C ALA A 19 -9.96 1.77 -25.32
N HIS A 20 -10.45 0.58 -24.96
CA HIS A 20 -11.57 0.46 -24.05
C HIS A 20 -11.13 1.02 -22.70
N ALA A 21 -11.85 2.01 -22.20
CA ALA A 21 -11.72 2.48 -20.84
C ALA A 21 -11.97 1.30 -19.89
N ALA A 22 -10.96 0.88 -19.17
CA ALA A 22 -11.08 -0.20 -18.18
C ALA A 22 -11.46 0.37 -16.82
N GLU A 23 -12.29 -0.34 -16.08
CA GLU A 23 -12.50 -0.11 -14.67
C GLU A 23 -11.46 -0.92 -13.89
N ILE A 24 -10.65 -0.24 -13.08
CA ILE A 24 -9.58 -0.82 -12.27
C ILE A 24 -10.05 -0.87 -10.81
N LYS A 25 -10.24 -2.05 -10.28
CA LYS A 25 -10.58 -2.26 -8.88
C LYS A 25 -9.32 -2.34 -8.03
N LEU A 26 -9.12 -1.35 -7.16
CA LEU A 26 -7.96 -1.23 -6.28
C LEU A 26 -8.35 -1.46 -4.81
N LEU A 27 -7.70 -2.42 -4.15
CA LEU A 27 -7.71 -2.54 -2.69
C LEU A 27 -6.43 -1.90 -2.13
N ALA A 28 -6.57 -0.84 -1.34
CA ALA A 28 -5.41 -0.05 -0.92
C ALA A 28 -5.40 0.25 0.58
N SER A 29 -4.19 0.20 1.14
CA SER A 29 -3.94 0.62 2.51
C SER A 29 -4.27 2.11 2.70
N THR A 30 -4.98 2.43 3.78
CA THR A 30 -5.29 3.82 4.17
C THR A 30 -4.04 4.68 4.38
N ALA A 31 -2.87 4.06 4.59
CA ALA A 31 -1.60 4.77 4.78
C ALA A 31 -1.17 5.65 3.59
N ILE A 32 -1.71 5.39 2.40
CA ILE A 32 -1.39 6.15 1.18
C ILE A 32 -2.58 6.92 0.62
N LYS A 33 -3.71 6.96 1.35
CA LYS A 33 -4.98 7.48 0.85
C LYS A 33 -4.87 8.89 0.31
N ASP A 34 -4.30 9.82 1.08
CA ASP A 34 -4.26 11.23 0.71
C ASP A 34 -3.47 11.45 -0.59
N ALA A 35 -2.30 10.81 -0.73
CA ALA A 35 -1.53 10.88 -1.96
C ALA A 35 -2.30 10.32 -3.17
N TYR A 36 -3.04 9.24 -3.00
CA TYR A 36 -3.80 8.63 -4.09
C TYR A 36 -5.05 9.41 -4.49
N LEU A 37 -5.70 10.09 -3.55
CA LEU A 37 -6.80 11.01 -3.86
C LEU A 37 -6.35 12.15 -4.80
N GLU A 38 -5.08 12.55 -4.74
CA GLU A 38 -4.50 13.53 -5.65
C GLU A 38 -4.05 12.92 -6.98
N LEU A 39 -3.58 11.67 -6.98
CA LEU A 39 -2.99 11.02 -8.16
C LEU A 39 -4.03 10.37 -9.09
N ILE A 40 -5.13 9.87 -8.56
CA ILE A 40 -6.15 9.15 -9.34
C ILE A 40 -6.81 10.05 -10.40
N PRO A 41 -7.28 11.28 -10.11
CA PRO A 41 -7.95 12.10 -11.10
C PRO A 41 -7.10 12.42 -12.34
N PRO A 42 -5.82 12.84 -12.23
CA PRO A 42 -4.98 13.06 -13.40
C PRO A 42 -4.68 11.76 -14.16
N PHE A 43 -4.55 10.62 -13.49
CA PHE A 43 -4.39 9.32 -14.14
C PHE A 43 -5.63 8.97 -14.97
N GLU A 44 -6.82 9.05 -14.40
CA GLU A 44 -8.07 8.79 -15.10
C GLU A 44 -8.25 9.70 -16.33
N LYS A 45 -7.92 10.99 -16.16
CA LYS A 45 -7.97 11.96 -17.26
C LYS A 45 -6.98 11.63 -18.39
N ALA A 46 -5.78 11.18 -18.04
CA ALA A 46 -4.74 10.88 -19.01
C ALA A 46 -4.97 9.58 -19.77
N THR A 47 -5.56 8.57 -19.11
CA THR A 47 -5.68 7.21 -19.64
C THR A 47 -7.09 6.85 -20.11
N GLY A 48 -8.10 7.59 -19.66
CA GLY A 48 -9.52 7.23 -19.85
C GLY A 48 -10.00 6.09 -18.93
N HIS A 49 -9.12 5.43 -18.20
CA HIS A 49 -9.50 4.39 -17.24
C HIS A 49 -10.23 4.97 -16.03
N LYS A 50 -10.98 4.14 -15.32
CA LYS A 50 -11.64 4.47 -14.06
C LYS A 50 -11.04 3.63 -12.93
N VAL A 51 -10.79 4.26 -11.77
CA VAL A 51 -10.20 3.59 -10.60
C VAL A 51 -11.20 3.59 -9.46
N THR A 52 -11.69 2.43 -9.11
CA THR A 52 -12.55 2.23 -7.94
C THR A 52 -11.70 1.73 -6.78
N VAL A 53 -11.59 2.52 -5.71
CA VAL A 53 -10.71 2.20 -4.57
C VAL A 53 -11.51 1.82 -3.35
N ALA A 54 -11.18 0.67 -2.77
CA ALA A 54 -11.61 0.29 -1.43
C ALA A 54 -10.44 0.45 -0.44
N TRP A 55 -10.56 1.41 0.46
CA TRP A 55 -9.56 1.70 1.49
C TRP A 55 -9.76 0.82 2.72
N SER A 56 -8.68 0.21 3.22
CA SER A 56 -8.73 -0.60 4.42
C SER A 56 -7.36 -0.72 5.10
N SER A 57 -7.32 -1.36 6.26
CA SER A 57 -6.05 -1.72 6.90
C SER A 57 -5.36 -2.87 6.17
N THR A 58 -4.04 -2.99 6.29
CA THR A 58 -3.31 -4.13 5.71
C THR A 58 -3.88 -5.49 6.14
N PRO A 59 -4.17 -5.74 7.44
CA PRO A 59 -4.77 -7.01 7.86
C PRO A 59 -6.14 -7.29 7.24
N ASP A 60 -6.97 -6.25 7.08
CA ASP A 60 -8.30 -6.43 6.48
C ASP A 60 -8.21 -6.73 4.98
N ILE A 61 -7.30 -6.05 4.26
CA ILE A 61 -7.04 -6.35 2.84
C ILE A 61 -6.59 -7.81 2.70
N GLN A 62 -5.68 -8.27 3.56
CA GLN A 62 -5.24 -9.66 3.55
C GLN A 62 -6.41 -10.64 3.76
N LYS A 63 -7.30 -10.39 4.73
CA LYS A 63 -8.49 -11.20 4.96
C LYS A 63 -9.43 -11.22 3.76
N ARG A 64 -9.68 -10.06 3.14
CA ARG A 64 -10.57 -9.93 1.98
C ARG A 64 -10.04 -10.74 0.79
N ILE A 65 -8.76 -10.58 0.46
CA ILE A 65 -8.11 -11.32 -0.64
C ILE A 65 -8.03 -12.82 -0.32
N ALA A 66 -7.66 -13.21 0.89
CA ALA A 66 -7.66 -14.62 1.31
C ALA A 66 -9.06 -15.23 1.22
N GLY A 67 -10.10 -14.46 1.55
CA GLY A 67 -11.51 -14.83 1.42
C GLY A 67 -12.03 -14.87 -0.03
N GLY A 68 -11.21 -14.56 -1.03
CA GLY A 68 -11.56 -14.67 -2.45
C GLY A 68 -12.09 -13.37 -3.06
N GLU A 69 -11.97 -12.23 -2.40
CA GLU A 69 -12.34 -10.96 -3.04
C GLU A 69 -11.40 -10.65 -4.20
N ALA A 70 -11.98 -10.42 -5.38
CA ALA A 70 -11.21 -10.08 -6.56
C ALA A 70 -10.86 -8.59 -6.60
N ALA A 71 -9.62 -8.29 -6.98
CA ALA A 71 -9.13 -6.96 -7.27
C ALA A 71 -8.08 -7.03 -8.39
N ASP A 72 -7.99 -5.98 -9.19
CA ASP A 72 -6.97 -5.87 -10.25
C ASP A 72 -5.62 -5.48 -9.66
N LEU A 73 -5.63 -4.63 -8.65
CA LEU A 73 -4.45 -4.16 -7.93
C LEU A 73 -4.68 -4.20 -6.42
N VAL A 74 -3.59 -4.53 -5.71
CA VAL A 74 -3.58 -4.52 -4.24
C VAL A 74 -2.38 -3.72 -3.77
N ILE A 75 -2.60 -2.72 -2.90
CA ILE A 75 -1.53 -1.91 -2.30
C ILE A 75 -1.55 -2.09 -0.79
N LEU A 76 -0.53 -2.71 -0.26
CA LEU A 76 -0.38 -2.95 1.17
C LEU A 76 1.10 -3.03 1.58
N GLY A 77 1.35 -3.16 2.87
CA GLY A 77 2.69 -3.30 3.40
C GLY A 77 3.41 -4.54 2.88
N ASN A 78 4.74 -4.47 2.83
CA ASN A 78 5.61 -5.48 2.24
C ASN A 78 5.32 -6.91 2.74
N SER A 79 5.26 -7.11 4.05
CA SER A 79 4.99 -8.43 4.66
C SER A 79 3.64 -9.01 4.25
N GLY A 80 2.61 -8.16 4.16
CA GLY A 80 1.29 -8.59 3.70
C GLY A 80 1.28 -8.99 2.23
N THR A 81 2.01 -8.28 1.39
CA THR A 81 2.18 -8.63 -0.04
C THR A 81 2.88 -9.97 -0.19
N GLU A 82 3.99 -10.19 0.53
CA GLU A 82 4.74 -11.45 0.49
C GLU A 82 3.91 -12.64 0.94
N GLU A 83 3.11 -12.46 1.98
CA GLU A 83 2.23 -13.51 2.49
C GLU A 83 1.17 -13.91 1.47
N LEU A 84 0.50 -12.94 0.83
CA LEU A 84 -0.49 -13.21 -0.21
C LEU A 84 0.12 -13.84 -1.47
N ILE A 85 1.37 -13.51 -1.82
CA ILE A 85 2.10 -14.17 -2.91
C ILE A 85 2.36 -15.64 -2.54
N LYS A 86 2.84 -15.93 -1.31
CA LYS A 86 3.05 -17.31 -0.84
C LYS A 86 1.78 -18.13 -0.85
N GLN A 87 0.64 -17.51 -0.57
CA GLN A 87 -0.67 -18.16 -0.63
C GLN A 87 -1.21 -18.31 -2.07
N GLY A 88 -0.49 -17.86 -3.09
CA GLY A 88 -0.94 -17.90 -4.48
C GLY A 88 -2.12 -16.96 -4.79
N LYS A 89 -2.35 -15.95 -3.93
CA LYS A 89 -3.45 -14.99 -4.08
C LYS A 89 -3.07 -13.77 -4.91
N LEU A 90 -1.79 -13.51 -5.09
CA LEU A 90 -1.25 -12.49 -5.98
C LEU A 90 -0.31 -13.13 -6.99
N VAL A 91 -0.24 -12.56 -8.19
CA VAL A 91 0.62 -13.05 -9.26
C VAL A 91 2.08 -12.93 -8.84
N ALA A 92 2.80 -14.05 -8.84
CA ALA A 92 4.24 -14.04 -8.56
C ALA A 92 4.98 -13.18 -9.61
N GLY A 93 5.90 -12.32 -9.13
CA GLY A 93 6.67 -11.42 -9.98
C GLY A 93 5.97 -10.10 -10.34
N SER A 94 4.67 -9.92 -10.01
CA SER A 94 3.96 -8.65 -10.24
C SER A 94 4.23 -7.57 -9.19
N ARG A 95 4.97 -7.90 -8.13
CA ARG A 95 5.24 -6.98 -7.03
C ARG A 95 6.15 -5.83 -7.47
N ALA A 96 5.71 -4.60 -7.24
CA ALA A 96 6.50 -3.38 -7.39
C ALA A 96 6.53 -2.60 -6.06
N ALA A 97 7.73 -2.29 -5.57
CA ALA A 97 7.90 -1.40 -4.42
C ALA A 97 7.99 0.04 -4.94
N PHE A 98 7.02 0.90 -4.57
CA PHE A 98 6.95 2.26 -5.09
C PHE A 98 7.04 3.33 -4.00
N ALA A 99 6.88 2.98 -2.72
CA ALA A 99 6.97 3.92 -1.61
C ALA A 99 7.57 3.27 -0.37
N LYS A 100 8.14 4.12 0.50
CA LYS A 100 8.58 3.76 1.85
C LYS A 100 7.94 4.73 2.83
N SER A 101 7.45 4.22 3.97
CA SER A 101 6.94 5.03 5.07
C SER A 101 7.82 4.82 6.29
N GLY A 102 8.36 5.90 6.83
CA GLY A 102 9.07 5.87 8.11
C GLY A 102 8.09 5.88 9.28
N ILE A 103 8.53 5.33 10.42
CA ILE A 103 7.79 5.45 11.67
C ILE A 103 8.40 6.61 12.45
N GLY A 104 7.56 7.57 12.83
CA GLY A 104 7.94 8.69 13.68
C GLY A 104 7.52 8.47 15.12
N VAL A 105 8.20 9.16 16.03
CA VAL A 105 7.82 9.25 17.46
C VAL A 105 7.23 10.63 17.72
N ALA A 106 6.02 10.66 18.24
CA ALA A 106 5.36 11.87 18.68
C ALA A 106 5.31 11.90 20.23
N VAL A 107 5.52 13.06 20.79
CA VAL A 107 5.35 13.34 22.22
C VAL A 107 4.37 14.49 22.41
N ARG A 108 3.82 14.62 23.62
CA ARG A 108 2.95 15.76 23.95
C ARG A 108 3.66 17.08 23.65
N ALA A 109 2.94 18.08 23.17
CA ALA A 109 3.48 19.43 22.97
C ALA A 109 4.15 19.95 24.23
N GLY A 110 5.37 20.48 24.10
CA GLY A 110 6.19 20.95 25.20
C GLY A 110 6.97 19.87 25.96
N ALA A 111 6.74 18.59 25.72
CA ALA A 111 7.55 17.54 26.31
C ALA A 111 8.92 17.43 25.62
N PRO A 112 9.98 17.03 26.35
CA PRO A 112 11.30 16.77 25.75
C PRO A 112 11.20 15.71 24.65
N LYS A 113 11.86 15.96 23.52
CA LYS A 113 11.96 14.96 22.45
C LYS A 113 12.84 13.81 22.92
N PRO A 114 12.40 12.55 22.75
CA PRO A 114 13.22 11.40 23.10
C PRO A 114 14.39 11.26 22.13
N ASP A 115 15.50 10.74 22.63
CA ASP A 115 16.60 10.34 21.76
C ASP A 115 16.23 9.05 21.02
N ILE A 116 16.25 9.09 19.70
CA ILE A 116 15.99 7.96 18.79
C ILE A 116 17.11 7.77 17.77
N SER A 117 18.31 8.27 18.08
CA SER A 117 19.47 8.23 17.18
C SER A 117 20.06 6.85 16.97
N SER A 118 19.79 5.91 17.86
CA SER A 118 20.26 4.52 17.78
C SER A 118 19.21 3.53 18.32
N ALA A 119 19.39 2.23 18.05
CA ALA A 119 18.53 1.19 18.58
C ALA A 119 18.50 1.18 20.13
N ASP A 120 19.64 1.37 20.76
CA ASP A 120 19.74 1.44 22.22
C ASP A 120 19.08 2.70 22.79
N ALA A 121 19.21 3.84 22.10
CA ALA A 121 18.54 5.08 22.49
C ALA A 121 17.02 4.92 22.39
N VAL A 122 16.51 4.32 21.31
CA VAL A 122 15.09 3.99 21.15
C VAL A 122 14.61 3.08 22.28
N LYS A 123 15.34 1.99 22.57
CA LYS A 123 15.02 1.08 23.67
C LYS A 123 14.93 1.81 25.01
N LYS A 124 15.95 2.59 25.33
CA LYS A 124 15.99 3.38 26.57
C LYS A 124 14.82 4.35 26.67
N SER A 125 14.51 5.08 25.58
CA SER A 125 13.40 6.02 25.52
C SER A 125 12.04 5.34 25.73
N LEU A 126 11.83 4.18 25.08
CA LEU A 126 10.61 3.39 25.22
C LEU A 126 10.40 2.88 26.67
N LEU A 127 11.46 2.34 27.28
CA LEU A 127 11.40 1.83 28.65
C LEU A 127 11.23 2.94 29.71
N ALA A 128 11.73 4.13 29.44
CA ALA A 128 11.55 5.30 30.31
C ALA A 128 10.17 5.96 30.16
N ALA A 129 9.42 5.68 29.09
CA ALA A 129 8.13 6.29 28.85
C ALA A 129 7.08 5.82 29.87
N LYS A 130 6.23 6.75 30.35
CA LYS A 130 5.10 6.42 31.23
C LYS A 130 4.02 5.61 30.51
N SER A 131 3.88 5.80 29.21
CA SER A 131 3.00 5.03 28.33
C SER A 131 3.49 5.14 26.90
N VAL A 132 3.29 4.10 26.13
CA VAL A 132 3.56 4.04 24.70
C VAL A 132 2.25 3.69 24.00
N ALA A 133 1.90 4.41 22.94
CA ALA A 133 0.72 4.14 22.13
C ALA A 133 1.15 3.95 20.68
N TYR A 134 0.54 3.00 19.99
CA TYR A 134 0.76 2.75 18.57
C TYR A 134 -0.49 2.17 17.90
N SER A 135 -0.59 2.32 16.57
CA SER A 135 -1.74 1.84 15.83
C SER A 135 -1.77 0.32 15.71
N ALA A 136 -2.97 -0.27 15.52
CA ALA A 136 -3.13 -1.69 15.21
C ALA A 136 -2.85 -2.02 13.72
N GLY A 137 -2.52 -1.03 12.91
CA GLY A 137 -2.24 -1.21 11.47
C GLY A 137 -0.83 -1.74 11.17
N ALA A 138 -0.39 -1.55 9.92
CA ALA A 138 0.90 -2.06 9.44
C ALA A 138 2.11 -1.54 10.25
N SER A 139 2.07 -0.27 10.69
CA SER A 139 3.12 0.30 11.55
C SER A 139 3.18 -0.37 12.91
N GLY A 140 2.04 -0.69 13.52
CA GLY A 140 1.99 -1.38 14.80
C GLY A 140 2.53 -2.80 14.72
N ILE A 141 2.20 -3.55 13.66
CA ILE A 141 2.76 -4.88 13.40
C ILE A 141 4.29 -4.80 13.31
N TYR A 142 4.81 -3.81 12.59
CA TYR A 142 6.26 -3.59 12.51
C TYR A 142 6.86 -3.28 13.89
N LEU A 143 6.20 -2.40 14.68
CA LEU A 143 6.68 -2.04 16.02
C LEU A 143 6.76 -3.24 16.95
N VAL A 144 5.79 -4.14 16.95
CA VAL A 144 5.86 -5.38 17.74
C VAL A 144 7.10 -6.18 17.38
N SER A 145 7.39 -6.36 16.09
CA SER A 145 8.60 -7.06 15.65
C SER A 145 9.88 -6.32 16.03
N MET A 146 9.86 -5.00 16.02
CA MET A 146 10.98 -4.16 16.47
C MET A 146 11.21 -4.30 17.98
N PHE A 147 10.17 -4.29 18.78
CA PHE A 147 10.27 -4.49 20.24
C PHE A 147 10.92 -5.83 20.56
N GLN A 148 10.52 -6.91 19.88
CA GLN A 148 11.16 -8.22 20.03
C GLN A 148 12.67 -8.17 19.70
N LYS A 149 13.03 -7.52 18.59
CA LYS A 149 14.46 -7.35 18.20
C LYS A 149 15.26 -6.52 19.20
N LEU A 150 14.63 -5.56 19.85
CA LEU A 150 15.24 -4.76 20.91
C LEU A 150 15.27 -5.48 22.28
N GLY A 151 14.71 -6.68 22.36
CA GLY A 151 14.59 -7.42 23.63
C GLY A 151 13.70 -6.70 24.64
N ILE A 152 12.65 -6.02 24.15
CA ILE A 152 11.60 -5.42 24.98
C ILE A 152 10.47 -6.45 25.08
N SER A 153 10.22 -6.97 26.30
CA SER A 153 9.09 -7.88 26.55
C SER A 153 7.77 -7.11 26.68
N ASP A 154 6.65 -7.81 26.45
CA ASP A 154 5.32 -7.24 26.65
C ASP A 154 5.10 -6.73 28.09
N GLU A 155 5.73 -7.36 29.09
CA GLU A 155 5.71 -6.89 30.48
C GLU A 155 6.43 -5.57 30.66
N GLY A 156 7.50 -5.29 29.89
CA GLY A 156 8.17 -3.98 29.87
C GLY A 156 7.32 -2.90 29.24
N LEU A 157 6.33 -3.26 28.43
CA LEU A 157 5.38 -2.38 27.74
C LEU A 157 4.00 -2.37 28.39
N ASN A 158 3.84 -2.84 29.63
CA ASN A 158 2.58 -2.93 30.39
C ASN A 158 1.77 -1.62 30.50
N ARG A 159 2.21 -0.58 29.83
CA ARG A 159 1.59 0.75 29.79
C ARG A 159 1.12 1.11 28.38
N THR A 160 1.08 0.12 27.51
CA THR A 160 0.73 0.34 26.09
C THR A 160 -0.77 0.44 25.92
N LYS A 161 -1.23 1.51 25.28
CA LYS A 161 -2.60 1.64 24.79
C LYS A 161 -2.60 1.49 23.29
N PHE A 162 -3.34 0.51 22.78
CA PHE A 162 -3.64 0.43 21.35
C PHE A 162 -4.61 1.55 20.99
N ILE A 163 -4.30 2.31 19.95
CA ILE A 163 -5.22 3.27 19.37
C ILE A 163 -5.82 2.59 18.14
N HIS A 164 -7.10 2.24 18.24
CA HIS A 164 -7.89 1.83 17.09
C HIS A 164 -8.38 3.09 16.37
N HIS A 165 -8.09 3.19 15.09
CA HIS A 165 -8.66 4.17 14.17
C HIS A 165 -9.56 3.45 13.19
#